data_834041190c86bf979d13f3675a7b3ba6
#
_entry.id   834041190c86bf979d13f3675a7b3ba6
#
_cell.length_a   1.000
_cell.length_b   1.000
_cell.length_c   1.000
_cell.angle_alpha   90.00
_cell.angle_beta   90.00
_cell.angle_gamma   90.00
#
_symmetry.space_group_name_H-M   'P 1'
#
loop_
_entity.id
_entity.type
_entity.pdbx_description
1 polymer ?
#
loop_
_entity_poly.entity_id
_entity_poly.type
_entity_poly.pdbx_seq_one_letter_code
_entity_poly.pdbx_strand_id
1 'polypeptide(L)'
;MKHISAIFNLLALVCFSSCQSYESSGTPVQNVVLDLDLDQKLFLSEIADSIEIIPLEQTDESDIRLVWRLVTYKNRYYFYNGIGSEGTNLLVFDSQGNFIYRLDKRGQGPGEYLQLNDIAIDRKKEELLLLTARHGVYRYDLDGRFIDRNRLSTHGDYIATDSVGNIYQTVSCREEKPNSLLFITKEDSVYYNPVTNADFVRLNQYAHSNFFACHNGSVYYSEPYCDSIFNVTNGGKIPYLYINYNGKNFPTKDVFKEGRDYRAIDVEKSNYKDRFRTDTYQISDNFLYVSAMEGNGQDVMALYSFKTGKTLSGHRLIDDVFFPHNTYIFKNFNTPRAVEDGWLLWFVRPSWLLRGYNTYKKNVSPEKWEAFCKRHPKMVEVCSQLDEESNPVLFRIKVKDF
;
A
#
# COMPACT_ATOMS: atom_id res chain seq x y z
N MET A 1 -42.78 48.93 38.18
CA MET A 1 -43.58 48.46 37.04
C MET A 1 -42.67 47.97 35.94
N LYS A 2 -42.95 46.79 35.44
CA LYS A 2 -42.35 46.02 34.32
C LYS A 2 -41.02 45.25 34.65
N HIS A 3 -41.27 43.99 34.97
CA HIS A 3 -40.34 42.88 34.93
C HIS A 3 -39.89 42.60 33.50
N ILE A 4 -38.60 42.40 33.30
CA ILE A 4 -38.05 41.75 32.12
C ILE A 4 -37.24 40.55 32.62
N SER A 5 -37.83 39.38 32.43
CA SER A 5 -37.17 38.06 32.59
C SER A 5 -36.16 37.86 31.48
N ALA A 6 -34.89 37.72 31.80
CA ALA A 6 -33.88 37.25 30.88
C ALA A 6 -33.80 35.74 30.99
N ILE A 7 -34.22 35.06 29.91
CA ILE A 7 -34.04 33.61 29.73
C ILE A 7 -32.64 33.38 29.24
N PHE A 8 -31.79 32.77 30.07
CA PHE A 8 -30.49 32.27 29.71
C PHE A 8 -30.70 30.96 28.96
N ASN A 9 -30.55 30.96 27.64
CA ASN A 9 -30.40 29.75 26.84
C ASN A 9 -28.96 29.27 26.99
N LEU A 10 -28.79 28.18 27.75
CA LEU A 10 -27.56 27.45 27.87
C LEU A 10 -27.42 26.58 26.60
N LEU A 11 -26.68 27.04 25.60
CA LEU A 11 -26.28 26.23 24.45
C LEU A 11 -25.18 25.27 24.92
N ALA A 12 -25.56 24.03 25.17
CA ALA A 12 -24.59 22.94 25.35
C ALA A 12 -23.95 22.65 23.98
N LEU A 13 -22.71 23.11 23.79
CA LEU A 13 -21.86 22.67 22.69
C LEU A 13 -21.43 21.23 22.98
N VAL A 14 -22.13 20.28 22.40
CA VAL A 14 -21.69 18.89 22.38
C VAL A 14 -20.64 18.77 21.28
N CYS A 15 -19.37 18.74 21.67
CA CYS A 15 -18.27 18.40 20.80
C CYS A 15 -18.35 16.91 20.45
N PHE A 16 -18.97 16.59 19.32
CA PHE A 16 -18.85 15.26 18.73
C PHE A 16 -17.55 15.16 17.95
N SER A 17 -16.47 14.77 18.61
CA SER A 17 -15.24 14.34 17.98
C SER A 17 -15.30 12.84 17.74
N SER A 18 -15.45 12.43 16.51
CA SER A 18 -15.37 11.01 16.17
C SER A 18 -15.29 10.82 14.65
N CYS A 19 -14.73 9.73 14.21
CA CYS A 19 -14.94 9.21 12.83
C CYS A 19 -16.44 8.91 12.56
N GLN A 20 -17.29 9.87 12.74
CA GLN A 20 -18.64 9.86 12.26
C GLN A 20 -18.66 10.47 10.87
N SER A 21 -19.55 9.98 10.02
CA SER A 21 -19.97 10.66 8.81
C SER A 21 -19.81 12.18 8.96
N TYR A 22 -18.79 12.71 8.34
CA TYR A 22 -18.53 14.13 8.34
C TYR A 22 -19.55 14.74 7.39
N GLU A 23 -20.65 15.20 7.92
CA GLU A 23 -21.53 16.11 7.20
C GLU A 23 -20.83 17.47 7.12
N SER A 24 -19.87 17.59 6.20
CA SER A 24 -19.40 18.88 5.75
C SER A 24 -20.31 19.32 4.60
N SER A 25 -20.75 20.55 4.65
CA SER A 25 -21.41 21.27 3.57
C SER A 25 -20.53 21.24 2.31
N GLY A 26 -20.77 20.32 1.37
CA GLY A 26 -19.95 20.24 0.17
C GLY A 26 -20.25 19.00 -0.65
N THR A 27 -19.31 18.19 -0.91
CA THR A 27 -19.40 17.04 -1.81
C THR A 27 -19.77 15.78 -1.02
N PRO A 28 -20.77 15.00 -1.43
CA PRO A 28 -21.10 13.75 -0.75
C PRO A 28 -19.90 12.81 -0.84
N VAL A 29 -19.50 12.25 0.31
CA VAL A 29 -18.45 11.22 0.39
C VAL A 29 -18.95 9.98 -0.33
N GLN A 30 -18.19 9.45 -1.27
CA GLN A 30 -18.54 8.21 -1.97
C GLN A 30 -18.52 7.04 -0.98
N ASN A 31 -19.66 6.42 -0.75
CA ASN A 31 -19.77 5.20 0.04
C ASN A 31 -19.53 3.98 -0.86
N VAL A 32 -18.38 3.33 -0.66
CA VAL A 32 -17.99 2.10 -1.36
C VAL A 32 -18.41 0.91 -0.52
N VAL A 33 -19.46 0.21 -0.94
CA VAL A 33 -19.94 -0.98 -0.24
C VAL A 33 -19.18 -2.19 -0.79
N LEU A 34 -18.33 -2.80 0.05
CA LEU A 34 -17.65 -4.05 -0.25
C LEU A 34 -18.47 -5.21 0.32
N ASP A 35 -19.14 -5.92 -0.56
CA ASP A 35 -19.82 -7.17 -0.20
C ASP A 35 -18.83 -8.33 -0.34
N LEU A 36 -18.19 -8.68 0.79
CA LEU A 36 -17.15 -9.68 0.82
C LEU A 36 -17.77 -11.08 0.93
N ASP A 37 -17.66 -11.87 -0.14
CA ASP A 37 -17.99 -13.29 -0.13
C ASP A 37 -16.72 -14.11 0.12
N LEU A 38 -16.53 -14.54 1.36
CA LEU A 38 -15.35 -15.28 1.79
C LEU A 38 -15.39 -16.78 1.49
N ASP A 39 -16.56 -17.29 1.18
CA ASP A 39 -16.74 -18.70 0.75
C ASP A 39 -16.35 -18.87 -0.72
N GLN A 40 -16.34 -17.78 -1.49
CA GLN A 40 -15.88 -17.80 -2.88
C GLN A 40 -14.37 -17.80 -2.98
N LYS A 41 -13.91 -18.47 -4.01
CA LYS A 41 -12.52 -18.44 -4.45
C LYS A 41 -12.36 -17.34 -5.50
N LEU A 42 -11.39 -16.47 -5.32
CA LEU A 42 -11.04 -15.47 -6.32
C LEU A 42 -10.02 -16.05 -7.29
N PHE A 43 -10.39 -16.18 -8.55
CA PHE A 43 -9.53 -16.74 -9.58
C PHE A 43 -8.80 -15.65 -10.37
N LEU A 44 -7.56 -15.96 -10.78
CA LEU A 44 -6.75 -15.06 -11.60
C LEU A 44 -7.45 -14.74 -12.92
N SER A 45 -8.10 -15.71 -13.55
CA SER A 45 -8.86 -15.52 -14.78
C SER A 45 -10.08 -14.60 -14.62
N GLU A 46 -10.59 -14.41 -13.41
CA GLU A 46 -11.72 -13.51 -13.14
C GLU A 46 -11.29 -12.05 -13.14
N ILE A 47 -10.05 -11.77 -12.70
CA ILE A 47 -9.54 -10.40 -12.57
C ILE A 47 -8.63 -9.98 -13.72
N ALA A 48 -7.92 -10.90 -14.36
CA ALA A 48 -6.90 -10.59 -15.34
C ALA A 48 -7.45 -10.46 -16.76
N ASP A 49 -7.25 -9.30 -17.39
CA ASP A 49 -7.39 -9.12 -18.84
C ASP A 49 -6.13 -9.60 -19.56
N SER A 50 -4.97 -9.18 -19.08
CA SER A 50 -3.67 -9.62 -19.57
C SER A 50 -2.66 -9.72 -18.42
N ILE A 51 -1.60 -10.52 -18.62
CA ILE A 51 -0.55 -10.74 -17.63
C ILE A 51 0.79 -10.65 -18.32
N GLU A 52 1.66 -9.80 -17.78
CA GLU A 52 3.07 -9.71 -18.14
C GLU A 52 3.92 -10.37 -17.06
N ILE A 53 4.93 -11.12 -17.48
CA ILE A 53 5.84 -11.85 -16.59
C ILE A 53 7.24 -11.30 -16.83
N ILE A 54 7.80 -10.63 -15.83
CA ILE A 54 9.06 -9.91 -15.92
C ILE A 54 10.01 -10.50 -14.88
N PRO A 55 10.96 -11.37 -15.28
CA PRO A 55 12.03 -11.81 -14.40
C PRO A 55 12.94 -10.62 -14.08
N LEU A 56 13.31 -10.45 -12.81
CA LEU A 56 14.24 -9.40 -12.41
C LEU A 56 15.66 -9.95 -12.43
N GLU A 57 16.55 -9.25 -13.13
CA GLU A 57 17.95 -9.69 -13.31
C GLU A 57 18.64 -9.87 -11.97
N GLN A 58 19.32 -11.01 -11.84
CA GLN A 58 20.13 -11.35 -10.66
C GLN A 58 21.60 -11.07 -10.93
N THR A 59 22.17 -10.20 -10.11
CA THR A 59 23.61 -9.88 -10.07
C THR A 59 24.05 -9.80 -8.60
N ASP A 60 25.35 -9.68 -8.35
CA ASP A 60 25.88 -9.48 -6.99
C ASP A 60 25.37 -8.19 -6.33
N GLU A 61 24.88 -7.23 -7.15
CA GLU A 61 24.40 -5.93 -6.67
C GLU A 61 22.89 -5.83 -6.62
N SER A 62 22.15 -6.76 -7.27
CA SER A 62 20.70 -6.67 -7.48
C SER A 62 19.87 -7.60 -6.60
N ASP A 63 20.43 -8.18 -5.54
CA ASP A 63 19.77 -9.14 -4.66
C ASP A 63 18.53 -8.53 -3.97
N ILE A 64 17.33 -9.05 -4.30
CA ILE A 64 16.05 -8.64 -3.72
C ILE A 64 15.63 -9.64 -2.65
N ARG A 65 15.72 -9.24 -1.39
CA ARG A 65 15.31 -10.10 -0.25
C ARG A 65 13.91 -9.78 0.25
N LEU A 66 13.60 -8.50 0.46
CA LEU A 66 12.31 -8.08 0.99
C LEU A 66 11.90 -6.73 0.38
N VAL A 67 10.86 -6.74 -0.41
CA VAL A 67 10.31 -5.50 -0.99
C VAL A 67 9.36 -4.84 0.01
N TRP A 68 9.80 -3.72 0.58
CA TRP A 68 8.95 -2.87 1.41
C TRP A 68 8.03 -1.99 0.57
N ARG A 69 8.57 -1.42 -0.50
CA ARG A 69 7.83 -0.58 -1.42
C ARG A 69 8.33 -0.73 -2.85
N LEU A 70 7.40 -0.61 -3.80
CA LEU A 70 7.66 -0.47 -5.23
C LEU A 70 7.08 0.87 -5.69
N VAL A 71 7.87 1.67 -6.38
CA VAL A 71 7.45 2.87 -7.10
C VAL A 71 7.83 2.71 -8.56
N THR A 72 6.93 3.11 -9.45
CA THR A 72 7.11 3.04 -10.91
C THR A 72 7.19 4.43 -11.49
N TYR A 73 8.15 4.68 -12.35
CA TYR A 73 8.26 5.94 -13.10
C TYR A 73 9.15 5.81 -14.33
N LYS A 74 8.72 6.38 -15.47
CA LYS A 74 9.51 6.42 -16.73
C LYS A 74 10.08 5.05 -17.13
N ASN A 75 9.24 4.02 -17.17
CA ASN A 75 9.63 2.66 -17.50
C ASN A 75 10.72 2.08 -16.59
N ARG A 76 10.77 2.52 -15.33
CA ARG A 76 11.68 1.98 -14.32
C ARG A 76 10.89 1.53 -13.09
N TYR A 77 11.43 0.53 -12.43
CA TYR A 77 10.98 -0.01 -11.14
C TYR A 77 11.99 0.38 -10.06
N TYR A 78 11.52 1.07 -9.03
CA TYR A 78 12.31 1.50 -7.88
C TYR A 78 11.88 0.69 -6.66
N PHE A 79 12.76 -0.18 -6.18
CA PHE A 79 12.47 -1.08 -5.06
C PHE A 79 13.14 -0.59 -3.78
N TYR A 80 12.33 -0.24 -2.81
CA TYR A 80 12.82 -0.11 -1.45
C TYR A 80 12.97 -1.53 -0.88
N ASN A 81 14.20 -2.00 -0.79
CA ASN A 81 14.59 -3.36 -0.47
C ASN A 81 15.16 -3.48 0.93
N GLY A 82 14.61 -4.38 1.74
CA GLY A 82 15.15 -4.75 3.04
C GLY A 82 16.15 -5.89 2.92
N ILE A 83 17.32 -5.72 3.53
CA ILE A 83 18.42 -6.71 3.53
C ILE A 83 18.64 -7.32 4.91
N GLY A 84 17.56 -7.45 5.67
CA GLY A 84 17.59 -8.03 7.02
C GLY A 84 18.39 -7.18 8.01
N SER A 85 19.32 -7.79 8.74
CA SER A 85 20.19 -7.09 9.71
C SER A 85 21.17 -6.11 9.06
N GLU A 86 21.41 -6.23 7.77
CA GLU A 86 22.31 -5.34 7.03
C GLU A 86 21.66 -3.98 6.68
N GLY A 87 20.36 -3.83 6.92
CA GLY A 87 19.60 -2.59 6.72
C GLY A 87 18.74 -2.58 5.47
N THR A 88 18.78 -1.50 4.71
CA THR A 88 17.92 -1.28 3.54
C THR A 88 18.69 -0.59 2.41
N ASN A 89 18.31 -0.85 1.16
CA ASN A 89 18.84 -0.17 -0.01
C ASN A 89 17.72 0.10 -1.03
N LEU A 90 18.07 0.82 -2.08
CA LEU A 90 17.22 0.98 -3.25
C LEU A 90 17.85 0.22 -4.42
N LEU A 91 17.02 -0.55 -5.11
CA LEU A 91 17.37 -1.21 -6.37
C LEU A 91 16.53 -0.65 -7.50
N VAL A 92 17.14 -0.42 -8.64
CA VAL A 92 16.42 0.13 -9.80
C VAL A 92 16.60 -0.80 -10.99
N PHE A 93 15.47 -1.11 -11.64
CA PHE A 93 15.40 -1.95 -12.83
C PHE A 93 14.65 -1.21 -13.95
N ASP A 94 14.91 -1.57 -15.19
CA ASP A 94 14.10 -1.11 -16.31
C ASP A 94 12.77 -1.87 -16.44
N SER A 95 11.96 -1.51 -17.43
CA SER A 95 10.66 -2.14 -17.67
C SER A 95 10.74 -3.60 -18.13
N GLN A 96 11.89 -4.07 -18.58
CA GLN A 96 12.16 -5.45 -18.95
C GLN A 96 12.69 -6.30 -17.80
N GLY A 97 13.01 -5.66 -16.66
CA GLY A 97 13.57 -6.31 -15.48
C GLY A 97 15.10 -6.33 -15.46
N ASN A 98 15.79 -5.64 -16.38
CA ASN A 98 17.23 -5.53 -16.35
C ASN A 98 17.67 -4.58 -15.23
N PHE A 99 18.71 -4.94 -14.49
CA PHE A 99 19.25 -4.14 -13.40
C PHE A 99 19.92 -2.87 -13.95
N ILE A 100 19.62 -1.71 -13.35
CA ILE A 100 20.20 -0.43 -13.73
C ILE A 100 21.25 0.01 -12.71
N TYR A 101 20.86 0.14 -11.44
CA TYR A 101 21.78 0.50 -10.37
C TYR A 101 21.23 0.17 -8.98
N ARG A 102 22.14 0.11 -8.01
CA ARG A 102 21.86 0.06 -6.57
C ARG A 102 22.25 1.39 -5.93
N LEU A 103 21.39 1.92 -5.09
CA LEU A 103 21.68 3.05 -4.22
C LEU A 103 21.71 2.56 -2.77
N ASP A 104 22.94 2.40 -2.28
CA ASP A 104 23.27 2.05 -0.89
C ASP A 104 24.33 3.02 -0.40
N LYS A 105 23.89 4.14 0.16
CA LYS A 105 24.74 5.24 0.62
C LYS A 105 24.69 5.37 2.13
N ARG A 106 24.97 4.27 2.83
CA ARG A 106 24.99 4.26 4.29
C ARG A 106 26.28 4.90 4.81
N GLY A 107 26.11 5.94 5.65
CA GLY A 107 27.22 6.68 6.22
C GLY A 107 26.79 8.02 6.80
N GLN A 108 27.75 8.92 7.01
CA GLN A 108 27.54 10.26 7.58
C GLN A 108 28.08 11.39 6.70
N GLY A 109 28.59 11.08 5.53
CA GLY A 109 29.08 12.04 4.55
C GLY A 109 27.98 12.76 3.78
N PRO A 110 28.34 13.71 2.90
CA PRO A 110 27.38 14.36 2.01
C PRO A 110 26.68 13.34 1.12
N GLY A 111 25.32 13.34 1.14
CA GLY A 111 24.52 12.37 0.40
C GLY A 111 24.49 10.97 1.01
N GLU A 112 25.04 10.78 2.20
CA GLU A 112 24.94 9.51 2.93
C GLU A 112 23.88 9.58 4.02
N TYR A 113 23.24 8.43 4.32
CA TYR A 113 22.17 8.30 5.31
C TYR A 113 22.39 7.06 6.19
N LEU A 114 21.84 7.08 7.40
CA LEU A 114 21.97 5.95 8.33
C LEU A 114 20.98 4.83 8.05
N GLN A 115 19.75 5.22 7.76
CA GLN A 115 18.64 4.27 7.53
C GLN A 115 17.62 4.89 6.59
N LEU A 116 17.23 4.14 5.59
CA LEU A 116 16.11 4.46 4.70
C LEU A 116 14.81 3.97 5.33
N ASN A 117 13.77 4.82 5.34
CA ASN A 117 12.44 4.49 5.84
C ASN A 117 11.44 4.27 4.71
N ASP A 118 11.48 5.13 3.68
CA ASP A 118 10.58 5.04 2.54
C ASP A 118 11.11 5.83 1.34
N ILE A 119 10.48 5.63 0.17
CA ILE A 119 10.84 6.28 -1.09
C ILE A 119 9.62 6.88 -1.78
N ALA A 120 9.82 7.97 -2.51
CA ALA A 120 8.85 8.55 -3.43
C ALA A 120 9.57 9.15 -4.64
N ILE A 121 8.81 9.50 -5.68
CA ILE A 121 9.32 10.24 -6.84
C ILE A 121 8.58 11.55 -6.98
N ASP A 122 9.30 12.66 -6.92
CA ASP A 122 8.79 13.97 -7.36
C ASP A 122 8.71 13.96 -8.88
N ARG A 123 7.52 13.68 -9.41
CA ARG A 123 7.29 13.58 -10.86
C ARG A 123 7.45 14.92 -11.58
N LYS A 124 7.33 16.04 -10.86
CA LYS A 124 7.50 17.38 -11.44
C LYS A 124 8.96 17.74 -11.65
N LYS A 125 9.80 17.41 -10.68
CA LYS A 125 11.24 17.68 -10.74
C LYS A 125 12.02 16.51 -11.33
N GLU A 126 11.37 15.35 -11.49
CA GLU A 126 12.00 14.09 -11.91
C GLU A 126 13.11 13.67 -10.95
N GLU A 127 12.80 13.72 -9.65
CA GLU A 127 13.75 13.42 -8.59
C GLU A 127 13.27 12.25 -7.75
N LEU A 128 14.20 11.43 -7.34
CA LEU A 128 14.01 10.38 -6.35
C LEU A 128 14.17 10.96 -4.95
N LEU A 129 13.17 10.75 -4.11
CA LEU A 129 13.13 11.18 -2.72
C LEU A 129 13.31 9.97 -1.80
N LEU A 130 14.30 10.05 -0.91
CA LEU A 130 14.57 9.05 0.11
C LEU A 130 14.27 9.64 1.48
N LEU A 131 13.24 9.13 2.14
CA LEU A 131 12.92 9.47 3.51
C LEU A 131 13.83 8.68 4.46
N THR A 132 14.48 9.35 5.38
CA THR A 132 15.42 8.73 6.31
C THR A 132 15.05 8.97 7.76
N ALA A 133 15.43 8.04 8.64
CA ALA A 133 14.97 8.00 10.04
C ALA A 133 15.32 9.24 10.87
N ARG A 134 16.40 9.97 10.55
CA ARG A 134 16.89 11.10 11.39
C ARG A 134 17.30 12.35 10.65
N HIS A 135 17.42 12.28 9.32
CA HIS A 135 18.10 13.34 8.58
C HIS A 135 17.20 14.07 7.56
N GLY A 136 15.95 13.65 7.43
CA GLY A 136 14.99 14.26 6.51
C GLY A 136 14.88 13.54 5.17
N VAL A 137 14.58 14.29 4.13
CA VAL A 137 14.41 13.79 2.77
C VAL A 137 15.67 14.10 1.97
N TYR A 138 16.31 13.06 1.47
CA TYR A 138 17.44 13.16 0.54
C TYR A 138 16.90 13.13 -0.88
N ARG A 139 17.43 14.00 -1.73
CA ARG A 139 17.04 14.14 -3.12
C ARG A 139 18.17 13.67 -4.02
N TYR A 140 17.82 12.80 -4.96
CA TYR A 140 18.72 12.28 -5.99
C TYR A 140 18.07 12.48 -7.35
N ASP A 141 18.90 12.57 -8.41
CA ASP A 141 18.36 12.42 -9.76
C ASP A 141 17.92 10.96 -9.99
N LEU A 142 17.25 10.70 -11.09
CA LEU A 142 16.74 9.35 -11.43
C LEU A 142 17.88 8.35 -11.75
N ASP A 143 19.11 8.81 -11.88
CA ASP A 143 20.30 7.99 -12.09
C ASP A 143 21.13 7.78 -10.79
N GLY A 144 20.57 8.20 -9.65
CA GLY A 144 21.15 7.97 -8.32
C GLY A 144 22.26 8.93 -7.91
N ARG A 145 22.37 10.11 -8.57
CA ARG A 145 23.31 11.16 -8.17
C ARG A 145 22.68 12.06 -7.13
N PHE A 146 23.37 12.29 -6.04
CA PHE A 146 22.91 13.15 -4.95
C PHE A 146 22.76 14.61 -5.41
N ILE A 147 21.62 15.21 -5.10
CA ILE A 147 21.31 16.62 -5.38
C ILE A 147 21.45 17.44 -4.11
N ASP A 148 20.60 17.20 -3.13
CA ASP A 148 20.59 17.88 -1.85
C ASP A 148 19.86 17.09 -0.77
N ARG A 149 19.73 17.68 0.41
CA ARG A 149 18.99 17.15 1.55
C ARG A 149 18.12 18.23 2.18
N ASN A 150 16.82 17.97 2.25
CA ASN A 150 15.93 18.79 3.06
C ASN A 150 15.87 18.22 4.48
N ARG A 151 16.36 18.99 5.46
CA ARG A 151 16.34 18.62 6.87
C ARG A 151 14.94 18.85 7.44
N LEU A 152 14.34 17.78 7.95
CA LEU A 152 13.07 17.83 8.63
C LEU A 152 13.26 17.85 10.13
N SER A 153 12.39 18.56 10.84
CA SER A 153 12.38 18.59 12.30
C SER A 153 11.74 17.35 12.93
N THR A 154 11.06 16.53 12.13
CA THR A 154 10.29 15.37 12.59
C THR A 154 10.74 14.09 11.91
N HIS A 155 10.56 12.96 12.60
CA HIS A 155 10.78 11.63 12.03
C HIS A 155 9.55 11.18 11.26
N GLY A 156 9.72 10.69 10.03
CA GLY A 156 8.66 10.14 9.20
C GLY A 156 8.86 8.67 8.90
N ASP A 157 7.75 7.96 8.75
CA ASP A 157 7.75 6.55 8.39
C ASP A 157 7.42 6.35 6.90
N TYR A 158 6.54 7.18 6.32
CA TYR A 158 6.10 7.08 4.93
C TYR A 158 6.12 8.45 4.24
N ILE A 159 6.38 8.44 2.92
CA ILE A 159 6.46 9.64 2.08
C ILE A 159 5.62 9.47 0.81
N ALA A 160 5.01 10.56 0.37
CA ALA A 160 4.31 10.65 -0.91
C ALA A 160 4.52 12.03 -1.53
N THR A 161 4.24 12.16 -2.82
CA THR A 161 4.31 13.43 -3.57
C THR A 161 3.09 13.58 -4.46
N ASP A 162 2.65 14.82 -4.67
CA ASP A 162 1.65 15.15 -5.67
C ASP A 162 2.26 15.60 -7.01
N SER A 163 1.40 15.89 -7.99
CA SER A 163 1.83 16.30 -9.34
C SER A 163 2.53 17.66 -9.41
N VAL A 164 2.38 18.49 -8.37
CA VAL A 164 3.03 19.80 -8.29
C VAL A 164 4.31 19.81 -7.46
N GLY A 165 4.68 18.64 -6.90
CA GLY A 165 5.91 18.41 -6.16
C GLY A 165 5.83 18.80 -4.69
N ASN A 166 4.64 18.84 -4.12
CA ASN A 166 4.48 18.90 -2.68
C ASN A 166 4.81 17.52 -2.07
N ILE A 167 5.41 17.55 -0.89
CA ILE A 167 5.81 16.34 -0.16
C ILE A 167 4.88 16.14 1.02
N TYR A 168 4.39 14.91 1.18
CA TYR A 168 3.54 14.47 2.28
C TYR A 168 4.32 13.43 3.08
N GLN A 169 4.27 13.53 4.38
CA GLN A 169 4.97 12.61 5.26
C GLN A 169 4.10 12.26 6.47
N THR A 170 4.09 11.00 6.86
CA THR A 170 3.54 10.61 8.16
C THR A 170 4.59 10.89 9.23
N VAL A 171 4.15 11.36 10.39
CA VAL A 171 5.03 11.55 11.54
C VAL A 171 5.10 10.26 12.35
N SER A 172 6.32 9.84 12.71
CA SER A 172 6.52 8.65 13.53
C SER A 172 5.87 8.78 14.90
N CYS A 173 5.26 7.70 15.36
CA CYS A 173 4.63 7.61 16.68
C CYS A 173 5.59 7.76 17.87
N ARG A 174 6.90 7.91 17.62
CA ARG A 174 7.93 8.08 18.67
C ARG A 174 8.06 9.51 19.17
N GLU A 175 7.34 10.47 18.57
CA GLU A 175 7.43 11.88 18.91
C GLU A 175 6.25 12.36 19.79
N GLU A 176 6.41 13.52 20.42
CA GLU A 176 5.39 14.15 21.30
C GLU A 176 4.07 14.50 20.59
N LYS A 177 4.09 14.53 19.24
CA LYS A 177 2.91 14.77 18.40
C LYS A 177 2.63 13.58 17.49
N PRO A 178 2.19 12.49 18.08
CA PRO A 178 1.93 11.29 17.32
C PRO A 178 0.80 11.49 16.31
N ASN A 179 0.89 10.79 15.17
CA ASN A 179 -0.13 10.72 14.12
C ASN A 179 -0.48 12.05 13.45
N SER A 180 0.48 12.92 13.27
CA SER A 180 0.30 14.09 12.44
C SER A 180 0.71 13.78 11.00
N LEU A 181 -0.15 14.10 10.05
CA LEU A 181 0.26 14.20 8.66
C LEU A 181 1.08 15.48 8.50
N LEU A 182 2.34 15.35 8.14
CA LEU A 182 3.20 16.48 7.87
C LEU A 182 3.12 16.81 6.38
N PHE A 183 2.70 18.01 6.08
CA PHE A 183 2.69 18.54 4.74
C PHE A 183 3.85 19.52 4.55
N ILE A 184 4.70 19.26 3.56
CA ILE A 184 5.85 20.12 3.24
C ILE A 184 5.65 20.70 1.86
N THR A 185 5.52 22.00 1.77
CA THR A 185 5.48 22.72 0.50
C THR A 185 6.89 23.08 0.03
N LYS A 186 7.02 23.55 -1.23
CA LYS A 186 8.28 24.05 -1.79
C LYS A 186 8.92 25.21 -1.05
N GLU A 187 8.14 25.93 -0.29
CA GLU A 187 8.55 27.16 0.42
C GLU A 187 8.95 26.88 1.87
N ASP A 188 9.33 25.63 2.18
CA ASP A 188 9.67 25.17 3.53
C ASP A 188 8.57 25.39 4.59
N SER A 189 7.35 25.70 4.15
CA SER A 189 6.21 25.81 5.03
C SER A 189 5.75 24.43 5.45
N VAL A 190 5.79 24.18 6.75
CA VAL A 190 5.38 22.90 7.35
C VAL A 190 3.97 23.06 7.91
N TYR A 191 3.02 22.34 7.36
CA TYR A 191 1.66 22.26 7.87
C TYR A 191 1.45 20.94 8.59
N TYR A 192 1.00 21.02 9.83
CA TYR A 192 0.58 19.86 10.59
C TYR A 192 -0.94 19.72 10.45
N ASN A 193 -1.35 18.56 9.97
CA ASN A 193 -2.75 18.18 10.00
C ASN A 193 -2.91 17.13 11.11
N PRO A 194 -3.34 17.51 12.33
CA PRO A 194 -3.38 16.62 13.46
C PRO A 194 -4.40 15.53 13.22
N VAL A 195 -4.01 14.30 13.46
CA VAL A 195 -4.94 13.20 13.66
C VAL A 195 -5.62 13.38 15.00
N THR A 196 -6.91 13.27 15.02
CA THR A 196 -7.74 13.68 16.15
C THR A 196 -7.73 12.70 17.33
N ASN A 197 -7.00 11.58 17.27
CA ASN A 197 -7.04 10.58 18.33
C ASN A 197 -5.66 10.05 18.73
N ALA A 198 -5.18 10.43 19.92
CA ALA A 198 -3.92 9.99 20.50
C ALA A 198 -3.89 8.47 20.77
N ASP A 199 -5.04 7.82 20.91
CA ASP A 199 -5.14 6.39 21.21
C ASP A 199 -4.73 5.52 20.03
N PHE A 200 -4.85 6.03 18.80
CA PHE A 200 -4.36 5.35 17.60
C PHE A 200 -2.83 5.30 17.48
N VAL A 201 -2.12 6.12 18.22
CA VAL A 201 -0.65 6.19 18.20
C VAL A 201 0.02 4.88 18.50
N ARG A 202 -0.47 4.21 19.50
CA ARG A 202 0.09 2.93 19.98
C ARG A 202 -0.17 1.80 19.01
N LEU A 203 -1.20 1.93 18.18
CA LEU A 203 -1.61 0.93 17.20
C LEU A 203 -0.80 1.01 15.91
N ASN A 204 -0.31 2.19 15.55
CA ASN A 204 0.58 2.38 14.40
C ASN A 204 1.88 1.58 14.47
N GLN A 205 2.33 1.22 15.67
CA GLN A 205 3.53 0.39 15.83
C GLN A 205 3.38 -1.00 15.20
N TYR A 206 2.15 -1.42 14.92
CA TYR A 206 1.82 -2.75 14.37
C TYR A 206 1.20 -2.69 12.96
N ALA A 207 0.91 -1.49 12.46
CA ALA A 207 0.43 -1.31 11.10
C ALA A 207 1.63 -1.10 10.17
N HIS A 208 2.04 -2.16 9.47
CA HIS A 208 3.12 -2.12 8.50
C HIS A 208 2.68 -1.63 7.12
N SER A 209 1.55 -0.94 7.06
CA SER A 209 0.89 -0.60 5.82
C SER A 209 1.24 0.81 5.38
N ASN A 210 1.45 1.00 4.09
CA ASN A 210 1.58 2.33 3.51
C ASN A 210 0.20 3.02 3.50
N PHE A 211 0.11 4.14 4.22
CA PHE A 211 -1.13 4.91 4.36
C PHE A 211 -1.43 5.83 3.18
N PHE A 212 -0.50 5.97 2.24
CA PHE A 212 -0.66 6.80 1.06
C PHE A 212 -0.97 5.95 -0.18
N ALA A 213 -1.92 6.42 -0.99
CA ALA A 213 -2.07 6.05 -2.38
C ALA A 213 -1.91 7.30 -3.25
N CYS A 214 -1.17 7.18 -4.35
CA CYS A 214 -1.01 8.25 -5.32
C CYS A 214 -1.70 7.85 -6.62
N HIS A 215 -2.61 8.69 -7.10
CA HIS A 215 -3.35 8.44 -8.33
C HIS A 215 -3.65 9.75 -9.05
N ASN A 216 -3.40 9.81 -10.36
CA ASN A 216 -3.62 11.00 -11.20
C ASN A 216 -3.09 12.30 -10.60
N GLY A 217 -1.88 12.22 -10.01
CA GLY A 217 -1.21 13.38 -9.41
C GLY A 217 -1.78 13.84 -8.08
N SER A 218 -2.80 13.18 -7.57
CA SER A 218 -3.37 13.40 -6.24
C SER A 218 -2.79 12.42 -5.23
N VAL A 219 -2.78 12.86 -3.96
CA VAL A 219 -2.37 12.03 -2.82
C VAL A 219 -3.58 11.76 -1.95
N TYR A 220 -3.80 10.49 -1.69
CA TYR A 220 -4.85 9.99 -0.82
C TYR A 220 -4.22 9.39 0.44
N TYR A 221 -4.89 9.59 1.56
CA TYR A 221 -4.42 9.17 2.86
C TYR A 221 -5.53 8.51 3.66
N SER A 222 -5.22 7.42 4.32
CA SER A 222 -6.07 6.80 5.33
C SER A 222 -5.30 6.65 6.64
N GLU A 223 -5.98 6.85 7.75
CA GLU A 223 -5.41 6.56 9.07
C GLU A 223 -5.49 5.06 9.37
N PRO A 224 -4.58 4.52 10.17
CA PRO A 224 -4.68 3.14 10.63
C PRO A 224 -6.03 2.87 11.29
N TYR A 225 -6.61 1.72 11.02
CA TYR A 225 -7.92 1.32 11.53
C TYR A 225 -9.07 2.27 11.17
N CYS A 226 -8.88 3.11 10.15
CA CYS A 226 -9.91 4.01 9.63
C CYS A 226 -10.32 3.56 8.23
N ASP A 227 -11.61 3.38 8.02
CA ASP A 227 -12.15 2.99 6.71
C ASP A 227 -12.47 4.20 5.82
N SER A 228 -12.14 5.41 6.28
CA SER A 228 -12.25 6.64 5.48
C SER A 228 -10.93 6.94 4.77
N ILE A 229 -11.01 7.27 3.49
CA ILE A 229 -9.90 7.73 2.67
C ILE A 229 -10.11 9.21 2.37
N PHE A 230 -9.06 9.99 2.59
CA PHE A 230 -9.06 11.45 2.42
C PHE A 230 -8.18 11.84 1.23
N ASN A 231 -8.62 12.78 0.42
CA ASN A 231 -7.75 13.47 -0.50
C ASN A 231 -7.00 14.56 0.31
N VAL A 232 -5.68 14.47 0.33
CA VAL A 232 -4.80 15.40 1.06
C VAL A 232 -4.01 16.32 0.14
N THR A 233 -4.26 16.26 -1.16
CA THR A 233 -3.61 17.10 -2.16
C THR A 233 -3.77 18.57 -1.81
N ASN A 234 -2.71 19.35 -2.00
CA ASN A 234 -2.64 20.78 -1.64
C ASN A 234 -2.82 21.09 -0.14
N GLY A 235 -2.54 20.13 0.74
CA GLY A 235 -2.56 20.33 2.21
C GLY A 235 -3.95 20.27 2.84
N GLY A 236 -4.98 19.95 2.07
CA GLY A 236 -6.31 19.70 2.60
C GLY A 236 -6.42 18.32 3.26
N LYS A 237 -7.49 18.08 3.99
CA LYS A 237 -7.95 16.76 4.41
C LYS A 237 -9.43 16.65 4.05
N ILE A 238 -9.69 16.37 2.76
CA ILE A 238 -11.04 16.35 2.20
C ILE A 238 -11.50 14.87 2.16
N PRO A 239 -12.62 14.52 2.80
CA PRO A 239 -13.17 13.17 2.68
C PRO A 239 -13.38 12.81 1.21
N TYR A 240 -12.85 11.66 0.80
CA TYR A 240 -12.93 11.19 -0.59
C TYR A 240 -13.87 10.00 -0.71
N LEU A 241 -13.59 8.92 0.00
CA LEU A 241 -14.47 7.76 0.03
C LEU A 241 -14.47 7.09 1.42
N TYR A 242 -15.53 6.36 1.70
CA TYR A 242 -15.69 5.53 2.88
C TYR A 242 -15.85 4.07 2.45
N ILE A 243 -15.02 3.18 3.01
CA ILE A 243 -15.09 1.74 2.77
C ILE A 243 -16.08 1.15 3.76
N ASN A 244 -17.20 0.64 3.25
CA ASN A 244 -18.24 0.01 4.03
C ASN A 244 -18.25 -1.49 3.75
N TYR A 245 -17.90 -2.29 4.71
CA TYR A 245 -17.93 -3.76 4.64
C TYR A 245 -19.35 -4.32 4.85
N ASN A 246 -20.34 -3.70 4.23
CA ASN A 246 -21.75 -4.09 4.32
C ASN A 246 -22.23 -4.17 5.79
N GLY A 247 -21.89 -3.16 6.60
CA GLY A 247 -22.18 -3.10 8.03
C GLY A 247 -21.29 -3.96 8.93
N LYS A 248 -20.27 -4.63 8.36
CA LYS A 248 -19.30 -5.45 9.10
C LYS A 248 -17.97 -4.75 9.35
N ASN A 249 -17.95 -3.42 9.33
CA ASN A 249 -16.73 -2.67 9.68
C ASN A 249 -16.30 -2.99 11.11
N PHE A 250 -14.99 -3.04 11.34
CA PHE A 250 -14.43 -3.23 12.67
C PHE A 250 -14.77 -2.04 13.55
N PRO A 251 -15.34 -2.24 14.76
CA PRO A 251 -15.81 -1.14 15.60
C PRO A 251 -14.64 -0.50 16.35
N THR A 252 -13.75 0.15 15.62
CA THR A 252 -12.51 0.73 16.10
C THR A 252 -12.68 1.58 17.36
N LYS A 253 -13.71 2.42 17.42
CA LYS A 253 -13.99 3.28 18.57
C LYS A 253 -14.37 2.53 19.84
N ASP A 254 -15.10 1.43 19.69
CA ASP A 254 -15.55 0.64 20.85
C ASP A 254 -14.43 -0.22 21.39
N VAL A 255 -13.54 -0.66 20.52
CA VAL A 255 -12.42 -1.53 20.87
C VAL A 255 -11.27 -0.73 21.47
N PHE A 256 -10.99 0.46 20.95
CA PHE A 256 -9.90 1.32 21.40
C PHE A 256 -10.38 2.44 22.32
N LYS A 257 -10.98 2.09 23.44
CA LYS A 257 -11.34 3.06 24.48
C LYS A 257 -10.10 3.51 25.24
N GLU A 258 -10.13 4.77 25.67
CA GLU A 258 -9.05 5.42 26.42
C GLU A 258 -8.53 4.53 27.58
N GLY A 259 -7.21 4.36 27.68
CA GLY A 259 -6.56 3.63 28.75
C GLY A 259 -6.51 2.10 28.66
N ARG A 260 -7.00 1.50 27.57
CA ARG A 260 -6.89 0.05 27.37
C ARG A 260 -5.48 -0.36 26.90
N ASP A 261 -4.94 -1.39 27.54
CA ASP A 261 -3.74 -2.07 27.05
C ASP A 261 -4.06 -2.75 25.71
N TYR A 262 -3.25 -2.50 24.68
CA TYR A 262 -3.40 -3.12 23.34
C TYR A 262 -3.38 -4.66 23.40
N ARG A 263 -2.80 -5.29 24.45
CA ARG A 263 -2.86 -6.75 24.66
C ARG A 263 -4.29 -7.23 24.92
N ALA A 264 -5.15 -6.39 25.48
CA ALA A 264 -6.58 -6.69 25.60
C ALA A 264 -7.27 -6.77 24.22
N ILE A 265 -6.72 -6.11 23.20
CA ILE A 265 -7.22 -6.11 21.84
C ILE A 265 -7.14 -7.50 21.19
N ASP A 266 -6.10 -8.28 21.48
CA ASP A 266 -5.97 -9.64 20.95
C ASP A 266 -7.05 -10.57 21.51
N VAL A 267 -7.47 -10.36 22.73
CA VAL A 267 -8.61 -11.07 23.33
C VAL A 267 -9.94 -10.59 22.73
N GLU A 268 -10.07 -9.28 22.49
CA GLU A 268 -11.29 -8.70 21.91
C GLU A 268 -11.43 -8.95 20.41
N LYS A 269 -10.33 -9.12 19.68
CA LYS A 269 -10.36 -9.53 18.25
C LYS A 269 -11.13 -10.83 18.06
N SER A 270 -11.09 -11.75 19.01
CA SER A 270 -11.87 -13.00 18.97
C SER A 270 -13.39 -12.76 18.96
N ASN A 271 -13.86 -11.64 19.52
CA ASN A 271 -15.27 -11.26 19.56
C ASN A 271 -15.74 -10.58 18.27
N TYR A 272 -14.80 -10.17 17.42
CA TYR A 272 -15.08 -9.46 16.16
C TYR A 272 -14.55 -10.21 14.94
N LYS A 273 -14.50 -11.54 15.02
CA LYS A 273 -13.95 -12.42 13.97
C LYS A 273 -14.62 -12.26 12.60
N ASP A 274 -15.87 -11.83 12.57
CA ASP A 274 -16.69 -11.57 11.37
C ASP A 274 -16.68 -10.08 10.94
N ARG A 275 -15.80 -9.28 11.52
CA ARG A 275 -15.62 -7.86 11.22
C ARG A 275 -14.36 -7.63 10.42
N PHE A 276 -14.37 -6.57 9.60
CA PHE A 276 -13.29 -6.24 8.69
C PHE A 276 -12.72 -4.86 8.98
N ARG A 277 -11.41 -4.71 8.82
CA ARG A 277 -10.71 -3.43 8.82
C ARG A 277 -9.86 -3.33 7.57
N THR A 278 -9.72 -2.12 7.05
CA THR A 278 -8.80 -1.84 5.95
C THR A 278 -7.36 -1.90 6.47
N ASP A 279 -6.51 -2.72 5.82
CA ASP A 279 -5.08 -2.78 6.07
C ASP A 279 -4.31 -1.92 5.09
N THR A 280 -4.57 -2.09 3.79
CA THR A 280 -4.02 -1.23 2.74
C THR A 280 -5.01 -1.08 1.59
N TYR A 281 -4.82 -0.05 0.79
CA TYR A 281 -5.65 0.21 -0.38
C TYR A 281 -4.82 0.82 -1.50
N GLN A 282 -5.31 0.69 -2.72
CA GLN A 282 -4.77 1.34 -3.91
C GLN A 282 -5.91 1.81 -4.80
N ILE A 283 -5.73 2.96 -5.44
CA ILE A 283 -6.76 3.60 -6.27
C ILE A 283 -6.31 3.57 -7.72
N SER A 284 -7.21 3.18 -8.62
CA SER A 284 -7.08 3.27 -10.06
C SER A 284 -8.28 4.03 -10.62
N ASP A 285 -8.29 4.38 -11.91
CA ASP A 285 -9.45 4.99 -12.57
C ASP A 285 -10.69 4.09 -12.54
N ASN A 286 -10.48 2.78 -12.67
CA ASN A 286 -11.57 1.83 -12.87
C ASN A 286 -11.94 1.05 -11.59
N PHE A 287 -11.01 0.93 -10.65
CA PHE A 287 -11.22 0.10 -9.48
C PHE A 287 -10.51 0.62 -8.23
N LEU A 288 -11.03 0.24 -7.08
CA LEU A 288 -10.37 0.31 -5.79
C LEU A 288 -9.88 -1.09 -5.42
N TYR A 289 -8.58 -1.24 -5.17
CA TYR A 289 -8.02 -2.41 -4.51
C TYR A 289 -8.01 -2.20 -3.00
N VAL A 290 -8.45 -3.19 -2.25
CA VAL A 290 -8.41 -3.19 -0.78
C VAL A 290 -7.83 -4.51 -0.30
N SER A 291 -6.83 -4.43 0.56
CA SER A 291 -6.48 -5.51 1.47
C SER A 291 -7.17 -5.25 2.80
N ALA A 292 -8.07 -6.13 3.18
CA ALA A 292 -8.74 -6.08 4.45
C ALA A 292 -8.24 -7.20 5.36
N MET A 293 -8.38 -7.02 6.65
CA MET A 293 -8.09 -8.03 7.65
C MET A 293 -9.36 -8.36 8.43
N GLU A 294 -9.72 -9.63 8.48
CA GLU A 294 -10.75 -10.13 9.40
C GLU A 294 -10.34 -9.99 10.86
N GLY A 295 -11.29 -9.93 11.75
CA GLY A 295 -11.04 -9.89 13.19
C GLY A 295 -10.28 -11.10 13.73
N ASN A 296 -10.31 -12.24 13.04
CA ASN A 296 -9.51 -13.43 13.34
C ASN A 296 -8.06 -13.35 12.82
N GLY A 297 -7.70 -12.26 12.13
CA GLY A 297 -6.35 -12.03 11.60
C GLY A 297 -6.11 -12.63 10.20
N GLN A 298 -7.16 -13.07 9.50
CA GLN A 298 -7.02 -13.54 8.12
C GLN A 298 -7.11 -12.38 7.14
N ASP A 299 -6.22 -12.37 6.15
CA ASP A 299 -6.22 -11.38 5.07
C ASP A 299 -7.32 -11.68 4.05
N VAL A 300 -7.93 -10.61 3.56
CA VAL A 300 -8.93 -10.63 2.49
C VAL A 300 -8.52 -9.64 1.41
N MET A 301 -8.48 -10.10 0.18
CA MET A 301 -8.31 -9.25 -1.00
C MET A 301 -9.67 -8.88 -1.57
N ALA A 302 -9.87 -7.62 -1.92
CA ALA A 302 -11.05 -7.15 -2.62
C ALA A 302 -10.71 -6.19 -3.75
N LEU A 303 -11.43 -6.28 -4.84
CA LEU A 303 -11.45 -5.34 -5.95
C LEU A 303 -12.87 -4.81 -6.11
N TYR A 304 -13.05 -3.51 -6.07
CA TYR A 304 -14.34 -2.85 -6.29
C TYR A 304 -14.31 -2.07 -7.59
N SER A 305 -15.23 -2.35 -8.49
CA SER A 305 -15.36 -1.63 -9.75
C SER A 305 -16.11 -0.32 -9.55
N PHE A 306 -15.48 0.81 -9.86
CA PHE A 306 -16.17 2.12 -9.83
C PHE A 306 -17.27 2.24 -10.88
N LYS A 307 -17.17 1.48 -11.98
CA LYS A 307 -18.12 1.50 -13.08
C LYS A 307 -19.41 0.76 -12.77
N THR A 308 -19.30 -0.42 -12.16
CA THR A 308 -20.44 -1.33 -11.93
C THR A 308 -20.90 -1.39 -10.48
N GLY A 309 -20.07 -0.96 -9.53
CA GLY A 309 -20.30 -1.14 -8.10
C GLY A 309 -20.10 -2.59 -7.61
N LYS A 310 -19.62 -3.47 -8.47
CA LYS A 310 -19.41 -4.88 -8.14
C LYS A 310 -18.13 -5.08 -7.36
N THR A 311 -18.14 -6.01 -6.40
CA THR A 311 -16.97 -6.45 -5.65
C THR A 311 -16.56 -7.86 -6.07
N LEU A 312 -15.26 -8.07 -6.31
CA LEU A 312 -14.63 -9.38 -6.37
C LEU A 312 -13.76 -9.53 -5.14
N SER A 313 -13.90 -10.61 -4.36
CA SER A 313 -13.17 -10.79 -3.12
C SER A 313 -12.82 -12.25 -2.85
N GLY A 314 -11.86 -12.46 -1.97
CA GLY A 314 -11.48 -13.79 -1.49
C GLY A 314 -10.27 -13.72 -0.55
N HIS A 315 -10.08 -14.76 0.24
CA HIS A 315 -8.88 -14.90 1.08
C HIS A 315 -7.58 -15.08 0.29
N ARG A 316 -7.68 -15.52 -0.96
CA ARG A 316 -6.52 -15.82 -1.82
C ARG A 316 -6.87 -15.64 -3.27
N LEU A 317 -5.89 -15.15 -4.02
CA LEU A 317 -5.91 -15.23 -5.47
C LEU A 317 -5.43 -16.63 -5.90
N ILE A 318 -6.27 -17.34 -6.65
CA ILE A 318 -5.98 -18.69 -7.14
C ILE A 318 -5.55 -18.60 -8.59
N ASP A 319 -4.39 -19.20 -8.88
CA ASP A 319 -3.92 -19.34 -10.23
C ASP A 319 -4.69 -20.48 -10.93
N ASP A 320 -5.53 -20.13 -11.87
CA ASP A 320 -6.23 -21.05 -12.78
C ASP A 320 -5.81 -20.83 -14.25
N VAL A 321 -4.84 -19.92 -14.46
CA VAL A 321 -4.35 -19.55 -15.79
C VAL A 321 -3.12 -20.38 -16.17
N PHE A 322 -2.12 -20.41 -15.28
CA PHE A 322 -0.85 -21.08 -15.56
C PHE A 322 -0.81 -22.49 -14.98
N PHE A 323 -0.99 -22.62 -13.69
CA PHE A 323 -0.86 -23.91 -13.00
C PHE A 323 -2.13 -24.23 -12.20
N PRO A 324 -3.21 -24.63 -12.86
CA PRO A 324 -4.47 -24.97 -12.19
C PRO A 324 -4.24 -25.92 -11.04
N HIS A 325 -4.81 -25.63 -9.88
CA HIS A 325 -4.65 -26.33 -8.61
C HIS A 325 -3.37 -26.00 -7.83
N ASN A 326 -2.50 -25.12 -8.33
CA ASN A 326 -1.38 -24.62 -7.54
C ASN A 326 -1.77 -23.35 -6.77
N THR A 327 -2.01 -23.49 -5.48
CA THR A 327 -2.40 -22.38 -4.60
C THR A 327 -1.20 -21.55 -4.11
N TYR A 328 0.03 -21.82 -4.59
CA TYR A 328 1.24 -21.29 -3.98
C TYR A 328 1.77 -20.01 -4.64
N ILE A 329 1.47 -19.73 -5.91
CA ILE A 329 2.09 -18.62 -6.64
C ILE A 329 1.81 -17.27 -5.94
N PHE A 330 0.57 -17.04 -5.51
CA PHE A 330 0.17 -15.79 -4.83
C PHE A 330 -0.04 -15.96 -3.32
N LYS A 331 0.46 -17.04 -2.70
CA LYS A 331 0.08 -17.44 -1.33
C LYS A 331 0.55 -16.49 -0.22
N ASN A 332 1.75 -15.94 -0.26
CA ASN A 332 2.35 -15.23 0.88
C ASN A 332 2.52 -13.72 0.66
N PHE A 333 2.08 -13.21 -0.47
CA PHE A 333 2.03 -11.79 -0.74
C PHE A 333 0.66 -11.50 -1.35
N ASN A 334 -0.37 -11.61 -0.52
CA ASN A 334 -1.76 -11.38 -0.93
C ASN A 334 -2.03 -9.95 -1.39
N THR A 335 -1.02 -9.08 -1.38
CA THR A 335 -1.15 -7.68 -1.76
C THR A 335 -0.24 -7.33 -2.93
N PRO A 336 -0.75 -6.71 -3.98
CA PRO A 336 0.09 -6.07 -4.98
C PRO A 336 0.96 -5.00 -4.31
N ARG A 337 2.18 -4.86 -4.77
CA ARG A 337 3.12 -3.87 -4.23
C ARG A 337 2.92 -2.49 -4.81
N ALA A 338 2.25 -2.39 -5.94
CA ALA A 338 1.82 -1.13 -6.54
C ALA A 338 0.60 -1.37 -7.44
N VAL A 339 -0.12 -0.28 -7.71
CA VAL A 339 -1.11 -0.18 -8.78
C VAL A 339 -0.68 0.95 -9.71
N GLU A 340 -0.59 0.69 -10.99
CA GLU A 340 -0.22 1.65 -12.00
C GLU A 340 -1.08 1.47 -13.25
N ASP A 341 -1.77 2.51 -13.68
CA ASP A 341 -2.58 2.54 -14.91
C ASP A 341 -3.51 1.34 -15.09
N GLY A 342 -4.10 0.87 -13.99
CA GLY A 342 -4.99 -0.28 -13.96
C GLY A 342 -4.28 -1.64 -13.97
N TRP A 343 -2.96 -1.65 -13.74
CA TRP A 343 -2.18 -2.85 -13.52
C TRP A 343 -1.92 -3.07 -12.02
N LEU A 344 -2.09 -4.30 -11.56
CA LEU A 344 -1.60 -4.77 -10.27
C LEU A 344 -0.18 -5.32 -10.46
N LEU A 345 0.78 -4.83 -9.65
CA LEU A 345 2.16 -5.28 -9.69
C LEU A 345 2.43 -6.22 -8.52
N TRP A 346 2.73 -7.47 -8.83
CA TRP A 346 2.82 -8.55 -7.87
C TRP A 346 4.16 -9.27 -7.95
N PHE A 347 4.76 -9.59 -6.81
CA PHE A 347 5.99 -10.38 -6.77
C PHE A 347 5.71 -11.84 -6.51
N VAL A 348 6.35 -12.70 -7.29
CA VAL A 348 6.32 -14.14 -7.10
C VAL A 348 7.73 -14.65 -6.85
N ARG A 349 7.91 -15.37 -5.76
CA ARG A 349 9.21 -15.98 -5.45
C ARG A 349 9.53 -17.11 -6.44
N PRO A 350 10.80 -17.21 -6.91
CA PRO A 350 11.21 -18.27 -7.83
C PRO A 350 10.87 -19.67 -7.33
N SER A 351 11.15 -19.97 -6.06
CA SER A 351 10.86 -21.29 -5.48
C SER A 351 9.38 -21.70 -5.59
N TRP A 352 8.46 -20.74 -5.51
CA TRP A 352 7.03 -21.04 -5.66
C TRP A 352 6.61 -21.19 -7.11
N LEU A 353 7.14 -20.32 -7.98
CA LEU A 353 6.90 -20.39 -9.40
C LEU A 353 7.42 -21.73 -9.98
N LEU A 354 8.67 -22.07 -9.65
CA LEU A 354 9.29 -23.33 -10.07
C LEU A 354 8.55 -24.55 -9.50
N ARG A 355 8.12 -24.50 -8.25
CA ARG A 355 7.31 -25.57 -7.68
C ARG A 355 6.00 -25.77 -8.45
N GLY A 356 5.32 -24.70 -8.83
CA GLY A 356 4.11 -24.73 -9.64
C GLY A 356 4.38 -25.36 -11.01
N TYR A 357 5.36 -24.83 -11.71
CA TYR A 357 5.80 -25.25 -13.02
C TYR A 357 6.17 -26.74 -13.05
N ASN A 358 7.06 -27.17 -12.16
CA ASN A 358 7.54 -28.54 -12.11
C ASN A 358 6.43 -29.55 -11.72
N THR A 359 5.56 -29.12 -10.76
CA THR A 359 4.41 -29.97 -10.36
C THR A 359 3.44 -30.15 -11.53
N TYR A 360 3.12 -29.03 -12.23
CA TYR A 360 2.22 -29.11 -13.39
C TYR A 360 2.82 -29.99 -14.50
N LYS A 361 4.08 -29.73 -14.88
CA LYS A 361 4.80 -30.50 -15.89
C LYS A 361 4.81 -32.01 -15.60
N LYS A 362 4.99 -32.39 -14.33
CA LYS A 362 5.05 -33.81 -13.89
C LYS A 362 3.70 -34.51 -13.95
N ASN A 363 2.61 -33.76 -13.72
CA ASN A 363 1.28 -34.35 -13.51
C ASN A 363 0.35 -34.28 -14.72
N VAL A 364 0.76 -33.62 -15.82
CA VAL A 364 -0.05 -33.57 -17.06
C VAL A 364 0.46 -34.53 -18.11
N SER A 365 -0.38 -34.85 -19.09
CA SER A 365 0.05 -35.66 -20.23
C SER A 365 1.01 -34.85 -21.15
N PRO A 366 1.84 -35.55 -21.98
CA PRO A 366 2.74 -34.86 -22.92
C PRO A 366 2.00 -33.88 -23.85
N GLU A 367 0.80 -34.26 -24.31
CA GLU A 367 0.00 -33.39 -25.20
C GLU A 367 -0.48 -32.13 -24.49
N LYS A 368 -0.91 -32.23 -23.22
CA LYS A 368 -1.29 -31.08 -22.39
C LYS A 368 -0.09 -30.17 -22.07
N TRP A 369 1.07 -30.81 -21.86
CA TRP A 369 2.30 -30.06 -21.65
C TRP A 369 2.72 -29.28 -22.90
N GLU A 370 2.66 -29.89 -24.07
CA GLU A 370 2.95 -29.23 -25.35
C GLU A 370 1.98 -28.06 -25.61
N ALA A 371 0.68 -28.28 -25.34
CA ALA A 371 -0.32 -27.21 -25.45
C ALA A 371 -0.06 -26.08 -24.49
N PHE A 372 0.38 -26.33 -23.24
CA PHE A 372 0.79 -25.35 -22.28
C PHE A 372 2.00 -24.54 -22.78
N CYS A 373 3.04 -25.20 -23.29
CA CYS A 373 4.22 -24.53 -23.81
C CYS A 373 3.88 -23.60 -25.00
N LYS A 374 2.96 -23.99 -25.85
CA LYS A 374 2.48 -23.16 -26.96
C LYS A 374 1.67 -21.96 -26.48
N ARG A 375 0.86 -22.16 -25.42
CA ARG A 375 -0.01 -21.11 -24.87
C ARG A 375 0.75 -20.08 -24.03
N HIS A 376 1.76 -20.54 -23.27
CA HIS A 376 2.48 -19.74 -22.29
C HIS A 376 4.01 -19.75 -22.52
N PRO A 377 4.49 -19.35 -23.72
CA PRO A 377 5.91 -19.46 -24.08
C PRO A 377 6.80 -18.64 -23.13
N LYS A 378 6.35 -17.44 -22.71
CA LYS A 378 7.10 -16.59 -21.77
C LYS A 378 7.24 -17.21 -20.38
N MET A 379 6.20 -17.89 -19.89
CA MET A 379 6.27 -18.63 -18.62
C MET A 379 7.29 -19.77 -18.69
N VAL A 380 7.30 -20.51 -19.80
CA VAL A 380 8.26 -21.61 -20.03
C VAL A 380 9.68 -21.07 -20.11
N GLU A 381 9.90 -20.02 -20.87
CA GLU A 381 11.19 -19.32 -20.98
C GLU A 381 11.71 -18.92 -19.60
N VAL A 382 10.91 -18.16 -18.85
CA VAL A 382 11.27 -17.66 -17.51
C VAL A 382 11.58 -18.83 -16.58
N CYS A 383 10.69 -19.83 -16.46
CA CYS A 383 10.90 -20.96 -15.56
C CYS A 383 12.11 -21.85 -15.95
N SER A 384 12.54 -21.83 -17.22
CA SER A 384 13.72 -22.58 -17.66
C SER A 384 15.04 -21.90 -17.29
N GLN A 385 15.02 -20.60 -16.98
CA GLN A 385 16.19 -19.80 -16.63
C GLN A 385 16.31 -19.53 -15.13
N LEU A 386 15.21 -19.69 -14.36
CA LEU A 386 15.21 -19.48 -12.93
C LEU A 386 15.80 -20.63 -12.14
N ASP A 387 16.42 -20.30 -11.03
CA ASP A 387 16.70 -21.19 -9.89
C ASP A 387 16.02 -20.64 -8.61
N GLU A 388 16.16 -21.34 -7.48
CA GLU A 388 15.52 -20.97 -6.22
C GLU A 388 16.12 -19.70 -5.60
N GLU A 389 17.36 -19.35 -5.94
CA GLU A 389 18.10 -18.18 -5.44
C GLU A 389 17.94 -16.95 -6.34
N SER A 390 17.32 -17.11 -7.52
CA SER A 390 17.05 -15.99 -8.42
C SER A 390 16.20 -14.90 -7.79
N ASN A 391 16.30 -13.68 -8.30
CA ASN A 391 15.40 -12.59 -7.91
C ASN A 391 13.93 -12.93 -8.17
N PRO A 392 13.00 -12.35 -7.41
CA PRO A 392 11.56 -12.51 -7.65
C PRO A 392 11.16 -12.16 -9.08
N VAL A 393 10.13 -12.82 -9.57
CA VAL A 393 9.49 -12.49 -10.84
C VAL A 393 8.36 -11.49 -10.59
N LEU A 394 8.36 -10.38 -11.30
CA LEU A 394 7.31 -9.39 -11.26
C LEU A 394 6.19 -9.79 -12.23
N PHE A 395 5.00 -9.99 -11.69
CA PHE A 395 3.76 -10.17 -12.46
C PHE A 395 3.04 -8.83 -12.51
N ARG A 396 2.82 -8.34 -13.73
CA ARG A 396 1.91 -7.22 -13.98
C ARG A 396 0.60 -7.82 -14.48
N ILE A 397 -0.47 -7.56 -13.76
CA ILE A 397 -1.81 -8.09 -14.04
C ILE A 397 -2.71 -6.92 -14.40
N LYS A 398 -3.10 -6.79 -15.67
CA LYS A 398 -4.10 -5.82 -16.09
C LYS A 398 -5.46 -6.27 -15.58
N VAL A 399 -6.08 -5.42 -14.78
CA VAL A 399 -7.42 -5.72 -14.27
C VAL A 399 -8.44 -5.46 -15.36
N LYS A 400 -9.26 -6.45 -15.66
CA LYS A 400 -10.35 -6.31 -16.63
C LYS A 400 -11.55 -5.58 -16.02
N ASP A 401 -12.41 -5.06 -16.86
CA ASP A 401 -13.72 -4.55 -16.45
C ASP A 401 -14.59 -5.72 -15.92
N PHE A 402 -15.23 -5.57 -14.77
CA PHE A 402 -16.07 -6.59 -14.11
C PHE A 402 -17.33 -6.00 -13.48
#